data_369ee8ac2da188a0c6f9d433bdfed9d7
#
_entry.id   369ee8ac2da188a0c6f9d433bdfed9d7
#
_cell.length_a   1.000
_cell.length_b   1.000
_cell.length_c   1.000
_cell.angle_alpha   90.00
_cell.angle_beta   90.00
_cell.angle_gamma   90.00
#
_symmetry.space_group_name_H-M   'P 1'
#
loop_
_entity.id
_entity.type
_entity.pdbx_description
1 polymer ?
#
loop_
_entity_poly.entity_id
_entity_poly.type
_entity_poly.pdbx_seq_one_letter_code
_entity_poly.pdbx_strand_id
1 'polypeptide(L)' 'MDAFQNREILIGVTGGIAAYKTADLVSKLMQAGAKVTVAMTEAATKFVGPTTFEALTNRPVYQNLFEPIEHPQGE' A
#
# COMPACT_ATOMS: atom_id res chain seq x y z
N MET A 1 7.45 -18.55 -11.88
CA MET A 1 8.09 -18.74 -10.67
C MET A 1 7.29 -18.32 -9.49
N ASP A 2 7.41 -19.05 -8.50
CA ASP A 2 6.41 -18.98 -7.47
C ASP A 2 6.92 -18.43 -6.16
N ALA A 3 7.99 -17.63 -6.22
CA ALA A 3 8.57 -17.08 -5.01
C ALA A 3 7.58 -16.22 -4.23
N PHE A 4 6.68 -15.54 -4.93
CA PHE A 4 5.70 -14.67 -4.28
C PHE A 4 4.32 -15.29 -4.15
N GLN A 5 4.14 -16.50 -4.66
CA GLN A 5 2.83 -17.14 -4.65
C GLN A 5 2.32 -17.25 -3.23
N ASN A 6 1.14 -16.69 -2.98
CA ASN A 6 0.46 -16.72 -1.69
C ASN A 6 1.22 -16.01 -0.56
N ARG A 7 2.27 -15.23 -0.87
CA ARG A 7 2.95 -14.44 0.15
C ARG A 7 2.11 -13.24 0.54
N GLU A 8 2.05 -12.98 1.82
CA GLU A 8 1.42 -11.75 2.32
C GLU A 8 2.47 -10.67 2.37
N ILE A 9 2.22 -9.58 1.67
CA ILE A 9 3.19 -8.48 1.56
C ILE A 9 2.48 -7.19 1.93
N LEU A 10 3.09 -6.44 2.84
CA LEU A 10 2.62 -5.11 3.20
C LEU A 10 3.53 -4.08 2.55
N ILE A 11 2.96 -3.16 1.81
CA ILE A 11 3.71 -2.11 1.16
C ILE A 11 3.27 -0.77 1.70
N GLY A 12 4.23 0.00 2.19
CA GLY A 12 3.97 1.36 2.63
C GLY A 12 4.29 2.34 1.54
N VAL A 13 3.38 3.27 1.28
CA VAL A 13 3.55 4.28 0.24
C VAL A 13 3.58 5.63 0.92
N THR A 14 4.74 6.29 0.84
CA THR A 14 4.89 7.65 1.35
C THR A 14 4.77 8.62 0.17
N GLY A 15 4.82 9.89 0.44
CA GLY A 15 4.61 10.88 -0.60
C GLY A 15 5.67 10.87 -1.67
N GLY A 16 5.39 11.58 -2.76
CA GLY A 16 6.35 11.78 -3.82
C GLY A 16 6.02 11.01 -5.08
N ILE A 17 6.80 11.27 -6.11
CA ILE A 17 6.60 10.66 -7.42
C ILE A 17 6.75 9.15 -7.37
N ALA A 18 7.51 8.66 -6.39
CA ALA A 18 7.72 7.22 -6.25
C ALA A 18 6.41 6.46 -6.07
N ALA A 19 5.34 7.14 -5.66
CA ALA A 19 4.04 6.48 -5.53
C ALA A 19 3.59 5.84 -6.85
N TYR A 20 3.93 6.44 -7.98
CA TYR A 20 3.57 5.86 -9.27
C TYR A 20 4.34 4.58 -9.54
N LYS A 21 5.62 4.55 -9.19
CA LYS A 21 6.40 3.33 -9.37
C LYS A 21 5.93 2.23 -8.43
N THR A 22 5.48 2.61 -7.26
CA THR A 22 4.94 1.64 -6.31
C THR A 22 3.67 0.99 -6.87
N ALA A 23 2.82 1.76 -7.56
CA ALA A 23 1.64 1.17 -8.17
C ALA A 23 2.02 0.10 -9.18
N ASP A 24 3.06 0.36 -9.99
CA ASP A 24 3.55 -0.63 -10.95
C ASP A 24 4.09 -1.86 -10.22
N LEU A 25 4.83 -1.66 -9.15
CA LEU A 25 5.35 -2.78 -8.37
C LEU A 25 4.23 -3.62 -7.77
N VAL A 26 3.21 -2.97 -7.21
CA VAL A 26 2.08 -3.70 -6.64
C VAL A 26 1.40 -4.54 -7.72
N SER A 27 1.21 -3.96 -8.90
CA SER A 27 0.59 -4.69 -10.00
C SER A 27 1.41 -5.94 -10.33
N LYS A 28 2.71 -5.81 -10.40
CA LYS A 28 3.57 -6.94 -10.74
C LYS A 28 3.57 -8.00 -9.65
N LEU A 29 3.54 -7.59 -8.39
CA LEU A 29 3.47 -8.55 -7.29
C LEU A 29 2.15 -9.32 -7.32
N MET A 30 1.05 -8.61 -7.61
CA MET A 30 -0.23 -9.30 -7.73
C MET A 30 -0.22 -10.30 -8.87
N GLN A 31 0.40 -9.95 -10.00
CA GLN A 31 0.51 -10.86 -11.11
C GLN A 31 1.36 -12.09 -10.77
N ALA A 32 2.29 -11.93 -9.85
CA ALA A 32 3.13 -13.04 -9.39
C ALA A 32 2.46 -13.90 -8.33
N GLY A 33 1.21 -13.57 -7.96
CA GLY A 33 0.46 -14.38 -7.02
C GLY A 33 0.55 -13.94 -5.57
N ALA A 34 1.20 -12.83 -5.31
CA ALA A 34 1.28 -12.31 -3.95
C ALA A 34 -0.06 -11.74 -3.50
N LYS A 35 -0.24 -11.69 -2.20
CA LYS A 35 -1.39 -11.04 -1.58
C LYS A 35 -0.87 -9.75 -0.95
N VAL A 36 -1.24 -8.63 -1.54
CA VAL A 36 -0.63 -7.35 -1.19
C VAL A 36 -1.62 -6.48 -0.44
N THR A 37 -1.18 -5.93 0.67
CA THR A 37 -1.91 -4.91 1.41
C THR A 37 -1.12 -3.62 1.32
N VAL A 38 -1.79 -2.51 1.09
CA VAL A 38 -1.14 -1.22 0.91
C VAL A 38 -1.54 -0.29 2.02
N ALA A 39 -0.56 0.41 2.58
CA ALA A 39 -0.77 1.49 3.52
C ALA A 39 -0.20 2.77 2.92
N MET A 40 -0.93 3.87 3.01
CA MET A 40 -0.53 5.13 2.40
C MET A 40 -0.52 6.23 3.43
N THR A 41 0.47 7.13 3.32
CA THR A 41 0.38 8.40 4.03
C THR A 41 -0.61 9.31 3.32
N GLU A 42 -1.08 10.33 4.03
CA GLU A 42 -1.96 11.31 3.41
C GLU A 42 -1.28 11.99 2.23
N ALA A 43 0.00 12.31 2.35
CA ALA A 43 0.73 12.93 1.26
C ALA A 43 0.76 12.05 0.02
N ALA A 44 0.90 10.74 0.21
CA ALA A 44 0.94 9.82 -0.93
C ALA A 44 -0.37 9.83 -1.71
N THR A 45 -1.50 10.02 -1.03
CA THR A 45 -2.80 10.00 -1.69
C THR A 45 -2.97 11.16 -2.67
N LYS A 46 -2.11 12.17 -2.58
CA LYS A 46 -2.15 13.29 -3.51
C LYS A 46 -1.49 12.98 -4.84
N PHE A 47 -0.72 11.92 -4.89
CA PHE A 47 -0.05 11.49 -6.13
C PHE A 47 -0.79 10.33 -6.78
N VAL A 48 -1.18 9.35 -6.00
CA VAL A 48 -1.95 8.21 -6.50
C VAL A 48 -3.07 7.97 -5.50
N GLY A 49 -4.30 8.00 -5.96
CA GLY A 49 -5.44 7.84 -5.07
C GLY A 49 -5.50 6.42 -4.49
N PRO A 50 -6.06 6.28 -3.28
CA PRO A 50 -6.20 4.96 -2.67
C PRO A 50 -6.99 3.98 -3.54
N THR A 51 -7.95 4.48 -4.31
CA THR A 51 -8.76 3.64 -5.18
C THR A 51 -7.91 2.85 -6.15
N THR A 52 -6.81 3.43 -6.63
CA THR A 52 -5.91 2.72 -7.54
C THR A 52 -5.38 1.45 -6.88
N PHE A 53 -4.90 1.57 -5.63
CA PHE A 53 -4.35 0.41 -4.94
C PHE A 53 -5.43 -0.57 -4.52
N GLU A 54 -6.63 -0.07 -4.20
CA GLU A 54 -7.74 -0.96 -3.89
C GLU A 54 -8.12 -1.81 -5.10
N ALA A 55 -8.11 -1.19 -6.27
CA ALA A 55 -8.41 -1.92 -7.49
C ALA A 55 -7.34 -2.96 -7.81
N LEU A 56 -6.07 -2.60 -7.56
CA LEU A 56 -4.96 -3.51 -7.87
C LEU A 56 -4.90 -4.69 -6.91
N THR A 57 -5.18 -4.46 -5.63
CA THR A 57 -4.99 -5.50 -4.60
C THR A 57 -6.27 -6.19 -4.19
N ASN A 58 -7.41 -5.59 -4.54
CA ASN A 58 -8.72 -6.07 -4.09
C ASN A 58 -8.83 -6.05 -2.56
N ARG A 59 -8.15 -5.11 -1.93
CA ARG A 59 -8.16 -4.94 -0.48
C ARG A 59 -8.24 -3.45 -0.14
N PRO A 60 -8.81 -3.10 1.00
CA PRO A 60 -8.83 -1.70 1.41
C PRO A 60 -7.42 -1.20 1.67
N VAL A 61 -7.23 0.10 1.45
CA VAL A 61 -5.96 0.75 1.73
C VAL A 61 -6.01 1.36 3.12
N TYR A 62 -4.97 1.13 3.90
CA TYR A 62 -4.86 1.69 5.22
C TYR A 62 -4.18 3.05 5.12
N GLN A 63 -4.80 4.07 5.68
CA GLN A 63 -4.31 5.43 5.48
C GLN A 63 -3.68 6.07 6.71
N ASN A 64 -3.91 5.51 7.88
CA ASN A 64 -3.44 6.13 9.10
C ASN A 64 -2.34 5.37 9.81
N LEU A 65 -1.73 4.38 9.13
CA LEU A 65 -0.72 3.57 9.77
C LEU A 65 0.54 4.34 10.12
N PHE A 66 0.82 5.40 9.38
CA PHE A 66 2.07 6.13 9.56
C PHE A 66 1.91 7.39 10.37
N GLU A 67 0.72 7.67 10.84
CA GLU A 67 0.49 8.87 11.64
C GLU A 67 0.90 8.63 13.07
N PRO A 68 1.41 9.64 13.76
CA PRO A 68 1.75 9.47 15.17
C PRO A 68 0.51 9.10 15.96
N ILE A 69 0.66 8.21 16.93
CA ILE A 69 -0.43 7.84 17.81
C ILE A 69 -0.44 8.84 18.93
N GLU A 70 -1.51 9.53 19.03
CA GLU A 70 -1.63 10.45 20.13
C GLU A 70 -2.17 9.77 21.32
N HIS A 71 -2.43 9.34 21.56
CA HIS A 71 -2.97 8.69 22.24
C HIS A 71 -2.93 8.32 23.23
N PRO A 72 -3.30 8.46 23.32
CA PRO A 72 -3.18 8.18 23.84
C PRO A 72 -3.34 7.48 24.63
N GLN A 73 -3.30 7.33 24.25
CA GLN A 73 -3.21 6.83 24.56
C GLN A 73 -3.12 6.53 25.32
N GLY A 74 -3.33 6.68 25.34
CA GLY A 74 -3.08 6.57 25.69
C GLY A 74 -2.98 6.48 26.21
N GLU A 75 -3.07 6.83 25.98
CA GLU A 75 -2.79 6.96 26.14
C GLU A 75 -2.72 6.75 26.54
#